data_39184520a56864cdbce986612427a306
#
_entry.id   39184520a56864cdbce986612427a306
#
_cell.length_a   1.000
_cell.length_b   1.000
_cell.length_c   1.000
_cell.angle_alpha   90.00
_cell.angle_beta   90.00
_cell.angle_gamma   90.00
#
_symmetry.space_group_name_H-M   'P 1'
#
loop_
_entity.id
_entity.type
_entity.pdbx_description
1 polymer ?
#
loop_
_entity_poly.entity_id
_entity_poly.type
_entity_poly.pdbx_seq_one_letter_code
_entity_poly.pdbx_strand_id
1 'polypeptide(L)'
;MGEKKEENILKQRETFQSRLGFLLLSAGCAIGIGNVWRFPYVVGANGGGIFVVIYLLFLAIMGVPVLSMEFAVGRASRKSPVKAYQELEKPGSKWHLHGYVALLGNYVLMMFYTTVAGWMLYYFYSFVTGAFTGLDTEGVQGMFGEMLASPGINVFWMVIVVILGIMICSLGLQAGVERITKVMMIGLLSLMIILAIHGVFLEGGMEGLKFYVLPDVEKMKSVGIGQVIVSAMNQSFFTLSLGIGAMAIFGSYLEKNNTLLGESVNVAVLDTFVAITAGLIIFPACFAFGVNPDSGPSLIFITLPNVFISMIGGRIWGSLFFLFMSCAAFSTVIAVFENIIACDMELFEIDRKKSAKINMILIIVLSLPCALGYNVLSGFEPLGAGSSVLDLEDFLVSNILLPLGSLVYLLFATWDFGWGFDKYRAEANEGVGIKVPAWIRGYVKYILPLMILGLFVQGIWVKFFA
;
A
#
# COMPACT_ATOMS: atom_id res chain seq x y z
N MET A 1 23.73 -34.80 -15.80
CA MET A 1 23.94 -34.38 -14.39
C MET A 1 23.71 -32.86 -14.19
N GLY A 2 23.94 -32.03 -15.22
CA GLY A 2 23.63 -30.60 -15.23
C GLY A 2 22.14 -30.29 -15.23
N GLU A 3 21.37 -30.90 -16.11
CA GLU A 3 19.92 -30.67 -16.24
C GLU A 3 19.12 -31.00 -14.98
N LYS A 4 19.44 -32.09 -14.28
CA LYS A 4 18.80 -32.43 -12.98
C LYS A 4 19.18 -31.46 -11.86
N LYS A 5 20.31 -30.77 -11.96
CA LYS A 5 20.72 -29.76 -11.00
C LYS A 5 20.02 -28.42 -11.25
N GLU A 6 19.80 -28.07 -12.52
CA GLU A 6 19.01 -26.91 -12.93
C GLU A 6 17.50 -27.12 -12.64
N GLU A 7 16.96 -28.31 -12.88
CA GLU A 7 15.58 -28.69 -12.55
C GLU A 7 15.31 -28.69 -11.04
N ASN A 8 16.31 -29.01 -10.21
CA ASN A 8 16.20 -28.90 -8.74
C ASN A 8 16.34 -27.47 -8.23
N ILE A 9 17.08 -26.59 -8.92
CA ILE A 9 17.19 -25.17 -8.58
C ILE A 9 15.88 -24.43 -8.87
N LEU A 10 15.15 -24.81 -9.92
CA LEU A 10 13.82 -24.29 -10.24
C LEU A 10 12.71 -24.76 -9.28
N LYS A 11 12.96 -25.81 -8.49
CA LYS A 11 11.99 -26.35 -7.52
C LYS A 11 12.14 -25.81 -6.10
N GLN A 12 13.23 -25.16 -5.75
CA GLN A 12 13.40 -24.57 -4.42
C GLN A 12 12.92 -23.12 -4.41
N ARG A 13 11.89 -22.87 -3.58
CA ARG A 13 11.40 -21.50 -3.34
C ARG A 13 12.52 -20.61 -2.78
N GLU A 14 12.74 -19.44 -3.36
CA GLU A 14 13.64 -18.44 -2.82
C GLU A 14 13.29 -18.10 -1.37
N THR A 15 14.26 -17.74 -0.55
CA THR A 15 14.06 -17.31 0.85
C THR A 15 14.75 -15.98 1.08
N PHE A 16 14.31 -15.22 2.06
CA PHE A 16 14.99 -13.99 2.47
C PHE A 16 16.36 -14.28 3.07
N GLN A 17 17.32 -13.38 2.83
CA GLN A 17 18.64 -13.46 3.46
C GLN A 17 18.57 -13.09 4.95
N SER A 18 17.63 -12.22 5.32
CA SER A 18 17.53 -11.70 6.67
C SER A 18 16.08 -11.43 7.07
N ARG A 19 15.79 -11.59 8.37
CA ARG A 19 14.52 -11.17 8.96
C ARG A 19 14.23 -9.68 8.71
N LEU A 20 15.25 -8.84 8.82
CA LEU A 20 15.10 -7.40 8.56
C LEU A 20 14.71 -7.15 7.09
N GLY A 21 15.24 -7.91 6.13
CA GLY A 21 14.86 -7.84 4.72
C GLY A 21 13.39 -8.16 4.53
N PHE A 22 12.89 -9.22 5.14
CA PHE A 22 11.48 -9.57 5.14
C PHE A 22 10.61 -8.45 5.74
N LEU A 23 10.96 -7.96 6.95
CA LEU A 23 10.17 -6.92 7.62
C LEU A 23 10.11 -5.63 6.81
N LEU A 24 11.25 -5.18 6.27
CA LEU A 24 11.30 -3.94 5.48
C LEU A 24 10.62 -4.09 4.11
N LEU A 25 10.66 -5.27 3.48
CA LEU A 25 9.95 -5.50 2.22
C LEU A 25 8.43 -5.59 2.47
N SER A 26 7.99 -6.35 3.46
CA SER A 26 6.58 -6.46 3.80
C SER A 26 5.99 -5.14 4.28
N ALA A 27 6.72 -4.42 5.14
CA ALA A 27 6.34 -3.07 5.54
C ALA A 27 6.35 -2.12 4.33
N GLY A 28 7.35 -2.20 3.45
CA GLY A 28 7.44 -1.38 2.23
C GLY A 28 6.31 -1.65 1.23
N CYS A 29 5.72 -2.84 1.24
CA CYS A 29 4.50 -3.12 0.48
C CYS A 29 3.27 -2.43 1.10
N ALA A 30 3.17 -2.42 2.43
CA ALA A 30 2.12 -1.73 3.17
C ALA A 30 2.32 -0.21 3.13
N ILE A 31 3.54 0.26 3.39
CA ILE A 31 3.95 1.67 3.36
C ILE A 31 3.97 2.18 1.93
N GLY A 32 2.85 2.71 1.50
CA GLY A 32 2.70 3.28 0.17
C GLY A 32 2.20 4.72 0.23
N ILE A 33 1.67 5.16 -0.89
CA ILE A 33 0.99 6.45 -1.02
C ILE A 33 -0.16 6.55 0.01
N GLY A 34 -0.76 5.44 0.40
CA GLY A 34 -1.83 5.36 1.39
C GLY A 34 -1.47 5.94 2.76
N ASN A 35 -0.25 5.70 3.24
CA ASN A 35 0.22 6.17 4.55
C ASN A 35 0.57 7.66 4.55
N VAL A 36 1.09 8.15 3.43
CA VAL A 36 1.64 9.51 3.36
C VAL A 36 0.63 10.49 2.77
N TRP A 37 -0.27 10.01 1.95
CA TRP A 37 -1.31 10.83 1.34
C TRP A 37 -2.68 10.63 1.96
N ARG A 38 -3.23 9.38 1.84
CA ARG A 38 -4.60 9.08 2.26
C ARG A 38 -4.77 9.21 3.77
N PHE A 39 -3.82 8.69 4.54
CA PHE A 39 -3.93 8.71 6.01
C PHE A 39 -4.02 10.13 6.57
N PRO A 40 -3.09 11.08 6.28
CA PRO A 40 -3.23 12.46 6.77
C PRO A 40 -4.53 13.12 6.31
N TYR A 41 -4.93 12.94 5.06
CA TYR A 41 -6.20 13.45 4.54
C TYR A 41 -7.39 12.94 5.36
N VAL A 42 -7.48 11.62 5.55
CA VAL A 42 -8.60 11.01 6.31
C VAL A 42 -8.56 11.42 7.78
N VAL A 43 -7.39 11.57 8.39
CA VAL A 43 -7.23 12.11 9.75
C VAL A 43 -7.76 13.54 9.82
N GLY A 44 -7.39 14.40 8.87
CA GLY A 44 -7.86 15.79 8.78
C GLY A 44 -9.37 15.88 8.70
N ALA A 45 -9.97 15.10 7.81
CA ALA A 45 -11.42 15.07 7.57
C ALA A 45 -12.24 14.43 8.72
N ASN A 46 -11.61 13.63 9.60
CA ASN A 46 -12.32 12.85 10.63
C ASN A 46 -11.94 13.22 12.08
N GLY A 47 -11.54 14.48 12.31
CA GLY A 47 -11.38 15.02 13.66
C GLY A 47 -10.01 14.84 14.32
N GLY A 48 -8.96 14.56 13.55
CA GLY A 48 -7.57 14.57 14.04
C GLY A 48 -7.22 13.39 14.94
N GLY A 49 -6.63 13.68 16.11
CA GLY A 49 -6.06 12.67 17.01
C GLY A 49 -7.05 11.59 17.48
N ILE A 50 -8.33 11.89 17.62
CA ILE A 50 -9.35 10.88 18.00
C ILE A 50 -9.50 9.80 16.92
N PHE A 51 -9.45 10.18 15.65
CA PHE A 51 -9.45 9.22 14.55
C PHE A 51 -8.24 8.29 14.62
N VAL A 52 -7.04 8.83 14.90
CA VAL A 52 -5.81 8.02 15.01
C VAL A 52 -5.96 6.93 16.07
N VAL A 53 -6.52 7.25 17.24
CA VAL A 53 -6.75 6.26 18.32
C VAL A 53 -7.69 5.15 17.86
N ILE A 54 -8.81 5.50 17.20
CA ILE A 54 -9.79 4.52 16.70
C ILE A 54 -9.17 3.67 15.58
N TYR A 55 -8.42 4.29 14.68
CA TYR A 55 -7.67 3.59 13.63
C TYR A 55 -6.71 2.55 14.20
N LEU A 56 -5.89 2.90 15.19
CA LEU A 56 -4.96 1.96 15.82
C LEU A 56 -5.66 0.77 16.47
N LEU A 57 -6.82 1.01 17.07
CA LEU A 57 -7.66 -0.07 17.61
C LEU A 57 -8.08 -1.05 16.50
N PHE A 58 -8.63 -0.54 15.39
CA PHE A 58 -9.07 -1.39 14.28
C PHE A 58 -7.89 -2.05 13.55
N LEU A 59 -6.77 -1.39 13.44
CA LEU A 59 -5.55 -2.00 12.88
C LEU A 59 -5.14 -3.24 13.70
N ALA A 60 -5.18 -3.15 15.02
CA ALA A 60 -4.83 -4.25 15.91
C ALA A 60 -5.85 -5.42 15.84
N ILE A 61 -7.15 -5.12 15.82
CA ILE A 61 -8.19 -6.16 15.90
C ILE A 61 -8.61 -6.71 14.53
N MET A 62 -8.46 -5.94 13.44
CA MET A 62 -8.84 -6.35 12.08
C MET A 62 -7.60 -6.61 11.21
N GLY A 63 -6.74 -5.63 11.04
CA GLY A 63 -5.61 -5.68 10.12
C GLY A 63 -4.60 -6.77 10.47
N VAL A 64 -4.09 -6.76 11.69
CA VAL A 64 -3.06 -7.73 12.15
C VAL A 64 -3.51 -9.19 12.05
N PRO A 65 -4.73 -9.59 12.48
CA PRO A 65 -5.19 -10.95 12.31
C PRO A 65 -5.25 -11.41 10.84
N VAL A 66 -5.79 -10.58 9.95
CA VAL A 66 -5.89 -10.92 8.52
C VAL A 66 -4.51 -11.01 7.87
N LEU A 67 -3.60 -10.07 8.21
CA LEU A 67 -2.20 -10.11 7.76
C LEU A 67 -1.51 -11.43 8.15
N SER A 68 -1.71 -11.87 9.40
CA SER A 68 -1.18 -13.15 9.89
C SER A 68 -1.73 -14.34 9.11
N MET A 69 -3.00 -14.30 8.69
CA MET A 69 -3.62 -15.36 7.89
C MET A 69 -3.08 -15.38 6.46
N GLU A 70 -2.90 -14.22 5.85
CA GLU A 70 -2.32 -14.11 4.51
C GLU A 70 -0.87 -14.62 4.49
N PHE A 71 -0.04 -14.23 5.45
CA PHE A 71 1.29 -14.82 5.63
C PHE A 71 1.25 -16.33 5.84
N ALA A 72 0.28 -16.84 6.63
CA ALA A 72 0.18 -18.27 6.92
C ALA A 72 -0.15 -19.10 5.67
N VAL A 73 -1.04 -18.61 4.81
CA VAL A 73 -1.36 -19.26 3.53
C VAL A 73 -0.11 -19.34 2.65
N GLY A 74 0.65 -18.26 2.56
CA GLY A 74 1.92 -18.23 1.83
C GLY A 74 2.96 -19.18 2.41
N ARG A 75 3.23 -19.11 3.74
CA ARG A 75 4.28 -19.91 4.39
C ARG A 75 3.97 -21.40 4.39
N ALA A 76 2.72 -21.76 4.63
CA ALA A 76 2.31 -23.18 4.63
C ALA A 76 2.38 -23.82 3.25
N SER A 77 2.00 -23.08 2.20
CA SER A 77 2.01 -23.60 0.83
C SER A 77 3.38 -23.56 0.18
N ARG A 78 4.26 -22.60 0.57
CA ARG A 78 5.53 -22.31 -0.13
C ARG A 78 5.32 -22.00 -1.62
N LYS A 79 4.14 -21.49 -1.98
CA LYS A 79 3.71 -21.17 -3.35
C LYS A 79 3.30 -19.72 -3.48
N SER A 80 3.25 -19.23 -4.72
CA SER A 80 2.63 -17.95 -5.02
C SER A 80 1.13 -17.98 -4.72
N PRO A 81 0.45 -16.82 -4.52
CA PRO A 81 -0.97 -16.77 -4.22
C PRO A 81 -1.85 -17.59 -5.17
N VAL A 82 -1.48 -17.65 -6.45
CA VAL A 82 -2.23 -18.40 -7.47
C VAL A 82 -2.24 -19.90 -7.20
N LYS A 83 -1.14 -20.48 -6.72
CA LYS A 83 -1.06 -21.93 -6.42
C LYS A 83 -1.18 -22.24 -4.93
N ALA A 84 -1.10 -21.26 -4.04
CA ALA A 84 -1.16 -21.45 -2.60
C ALA A 84 -2.46 -22.13 -2.15
N TYR A 85 -3.59 -21.69 -2.71
CA TYR A 85 -4.88 -22.31 -2.39
C TYR A 85 -4.99 -23.74 -2.88
N GLN A 86 -4.49 -24.06 -4.08
CA GLN A 86 -4.51 -25.43 -4.62
C GLN A 86 -3.74 -26.42 -3.73
N GLU A 87 -2.64 -25.95 -3.12
CA GLU A 87 -1.83 -26.76 -2.21
C GLU A 87 -2.52 -27.05 -0.87
N LEU A 88 -3.33 -26.10 -0.38
CA LEU A 88 -3.91 -26.15 0.97
C LEU A 88 -5.39 -26.49 0.99
N GLU A 89 -6.11 -26.34 -0.10
CA GLU A 89 -7.56 -26.56 -0.16
C GLU A 89 -7.94 -28.05 -0.12
N LYS A 90 -9.18 -28.31 0.28
CA LYS A 90 -9.72 -29.66 0.26
C LYS A 90 -10.04 -30.10 -1.16
N PRO A 91 -9.87 -31.40 -1.50
CA PRO A 91 -10.25 -31.93 -2.81
C PRO A 91 -11.70 -31.58 -3.17
N GLY A 92 -11.90 -31.04 -4.40
CA GLY A 92 -13.21 -30.65 -4.91
C GLY A 92 -13.68 -29.24 -4.50
N SER A 93 -12.90 -28.51 -3.70
CA SER A 93 -13.17 -27.09 -3.43
C SER A 93 -12.72 -26.18 -4.57
N LYS A 94 -13.10 -24.90 -4.53
CA LYS A 94 -12.79 -23.92 -5.59
C LYS A 94 -12.10 -22.68 -5.04
N TRP A 95 -11.42 -22.77 -3.91
CA TRP A 95 -10.71 -21.64 -3.31
C TRP A 95 -9.59 -21.11 -4.19
N HIS A 96 -8.96 -21.99 -4.98
CA HIS A 96 -7.91 -21.60 -5.93
C HIS A 96 -8.33 -20.51 -6.93
N LEU A 97 -9.64 -20.36 -7.21
CA LEU A 97 -10.12 -19.29 -8.07
C LEU A 97 -9.76 -17.90 -7.53
N HIS A 98 -9.69 -17.76 -6.19
CA HIS A 98 -9.28 -16.51 -5.59
C HIS A 98 -7.82 -16.12 -5.93
N GLY A 99 -6.94 -17.09 -6.09
CA GLY A 99 -5.57 -16.83 -6.52
C GLY A 99 -5.48 -16.05 -7.84
N TYR A 100 -6.33 -16.40 -8.81
CA TYR A 100 -6.41 -15.67 -10.08
C TYR A 100 -7.02 -14.28 -9.91
N VAL A 101 -8.05 -14.13 -9.05
CA VAL A 101 -8.64 -12.82 -8.74
C VAL A 101 -7.61 -11.92 -8.05
N ALA A 102 -6.82 -12.47 -7.14
CA ALA A 102 -5.75 -11.74 -6.47
C ALA A 102 -4.68 -11.28 -7.48
N LEU A 103 -4.28 -12.13 -8.42
CA LEU A 103 -3.34 -11.75 -9.48
C LEU A 103 -3.91 -10.62 -10.35
N LEU A 104 -5.16 -10.74 -10.79
CA LEU A 104 -5.85 -9.67 -11.53
C LEU A 104 -5.84 -8.36 -10.72
N GLY A 105 -6.12 -8.45 -9.42
CA GLY A 105 -6.09 -7.29 -8.51
C GLY A 105 -4.74 -6.60 -8.47
N ASN A 106 -3.63 -7.35 -8.52
CA ASN A 106 -2.30 -6.78 -8.62
C ASN A 106 -2.06 -6.00 -9.93
N TYR A 107 -2.57 -6.52 -11.06
CA TYR A 107 -2.49 -5.79 -12.33
C TYR A 107 -3.32 -4.50 -12.28
N VAL A 108 -4.57 -4.56 -11.81
CA VAL A 108 -5.44 -3.37 -11.70
C VAL A 108 -4.81 -2.34 -10.76
N LEU A 109 -4.22 -2.77 -9.63
CA LEU A 109 -3.49 -1.87 -8.74
C LEU A 109 -2.34 -1.18 -9.49
N MET A 110 -1.55 -1.91 -10.25
CA MET A 110 -0.41 -1.33 -10.96
C MET A 110 -0.81 -0.42 -12.11
N MET A 111 -2.00 -0.56 -12.69
CA MET A 111 -2.49 0.31 -13.78
C MET A 111 -2.51 1.78 -13.37
N PHE A 112 -3.01 2.11 -12.18
CA PHE A 112 -3.03 3.49 -11.70
C PHE A 112 -1.84 3.84 -10.80
N TYR A 113 -1.36 2.90 -10.00
CA TYR A 113 -0.33 3.16 -9.00
C TYR A 113 1.01 3.57 -9.63
N THR A 114 1.37 2.98 -10.80
CA THR A 114 2.58 3.35 -11.57
C THR A 114 2.49 4.79 -12.10
N THR A 115 1.30 5.25 -12.50
CA THR A 115 1.07 6.63 -12.93
C THR A 115 1.26 7.61 -11.76
N VAL A 116 0.66 7.33 -10.60
CA VAL A 116 0.79 8.17 -9.42
C VAL A 116 2.23 8.17 -8.89
N ALA A 117 2.92 7.03 -8.90
CA ALA A 117 4.34 6.96 -8.58
C ALA A 117 5.19 7.79 -9.56
N GLY A 118 4.80 7.83 -10.83
CA GLY A 118 5.39 8.69 -11.85
C GLY A 118 5.24 10.18 -11.53
N TRP A 119 4.08 10.62 -11.01
CA TRP A 119 3.86 12.00 -10.56
C TRP A 119 4.78 12.38 -9.40
N MET A 120 5.02 11.47 -8.45
CA MET A 120 5.96 11.70 -7.34
C MET A 120 7.38 11.94 -7.85
N LEU A 121 7.85 11.11 -8.81
CA LEU A 121 9.15 11.26 -9.45
C LEU A 121 9.26 12.57 -10.26
N TYR A 122 8.20 12.94 -10.99
CA TYR A 122 8.15 14.21 -11.71
C TYR A 122 8.27 15.41 -10.77
N TYR A 123 7.57 15.39 -9.63
CA TYR A 123 7.66 16.47 -8.64
C TYR A 123 9.03 16.49 -7.97
N PHE A 124 9.61 15.34 -7.65
CA PHE A 124 11.00 15.27 -7.18
C PHE A 124 11.96 15.94 -8.19
N TYR A 125 11.88 15.54 -9.45
CA TYR A 125 12.68 16.15 -10.52
C TYR A 125 12.46 17.65 -10.63
N SER A 126 11.22 18.10 -10.56
CA SER A 126 10.85 19.52 -10.68
C SER A 126 11.37 20.36 -9.50
N PHE A 127 11.35 19.84 -8.27
CA PHE A 127 11.97 20.52 -7.14
C PHE A 127 13.50 20.56 -7.26
N VAL A 128 14.14 19.46 -7.64
CA VAL A 128 15.61 19.39 -7.82
C VAL A 128 16.08 20.35 -8.90
N THR A 129 15.36 20.47 -10.00
CA THR A 129 15.70 21.38 -11.11
C THR A 129 15.33 22.83 -10.82
N GLY A 130 14.53 23.09 -9.77
CA GLY A 130 14.11 24.45 -9.41
C GLY A 130 12.91 24.96 -10.20
N ALA A 131 12.12 24.10 -10.83
CA ALA A 131 10.93 24.49 -11.60
C ALA A 131 9.85 25.20 -10.74
N PHE A 132 9.85 25.01 -9.44
CA PHE A 132 8.98 25.70 -8.49
C PHE A 132 9.52 27.07 -8.02
N THR A 133 10.74 27.46 -8.41
CA THR A 133 11.36 28.69 -7.93
C THR A 133 10.67 29.91 -8.51
N GLY A 134 10.15 30.77 -7.63
CA GLY A 134 9.47 32.02 -8.02
C GLY A 134 8.01 31.83 -8.44
N LEU A 135 7.44 30.66 -8.33
CA LEU A 135 6.00 30.44 -8.49
C LEU A 135 5.24 30.99 -7.29
N ASP A 136 4.03 31.47 -7.55
CA ASP A 136 3.00 31.75 -6.56
C ASP A 136 2.00 30.58 -6.50
N THR A 137 0.94 30.75 -5.71
CA THR A 137 -0.09 29.71 -5.53
C THR A 137 -0.79 29.34 -6.83
N GLU A 138 -1.05 30.31 -7.71
CA GLU A 138 -1.66 30.07 -9.03
C GLU A 138 -0.69 29.30 -9.94
N GLY A 139 0.59 29.65 -9.92
CA GLY A 139 1.63 28.96 -10.67
C GLY A 139 1.82 27.50 -10.23
N VAL A 140 1.77 27.21 -8.93
CA VAL A 140 1.82 25.84 -8.41
C VAL A 140 0.58 25.03 -8.87
N GLN A 141 -0.61 25.63 -8.79
CA GLN A 141 -1.83 24.98 -9.26
C GLN A 141 -1.80 24.77 -10.79
N GLY A 142 -1.29 25.77 -11.54
CA GLY A 142 -1.08 25.67 -12.98
C GLY A 142 -0.14 24.53 -13.36
N MET A 143 0.98 24.37 -12.65
CA MET A 143 1.95 23.30 -12.87
C MET A 143 1.34 21.90 -12.66
N PHE A 144 0.46 21.73 -11.66
CA PHE A 144 -0.27 20.47 -11.47
C PHE A 144 -1.25 20.22 -12.62
N GLY A 145 -2.02 21.24 -13.03
CA GLY A 145 -2.93 21.15 -14.16
C GLY A 145 -2.22 20.82 -15.49
N GLU A 146 -1.10 21.48 -15.77
CA GLU A 146 -0.27 21.21 -16.95
C GLU A 146 0.31 19.79 -16.95
N MET A 147 0.76 19.29 -15.79
CA MET A 147 1.21 17.91 -15.66
C MET A 147 0.07 16.94 -16.02
N LEU A 148 -1.12 17.11 -15.48
CA LEU A 148 -2.27 16.23 -15.76
C LEU A 148 -2.70 16.32 -17.23
N ALA A 149 -2.70 17.51 -17.81
CA ALA A 149 -3.07 17.76 -19.20
C ALA A 149 -2.04 17.25 -20.22
N SER A 150 -0.81 16.95 -19.80
CA SER A 150 0.27 16.53 -20.70
C SER A 150 0.35 14.99 -20.81
N PRO A 151 -0.08 14.37 -21.93
CA PRO A 151 0.09 12.94 -22.16
C PRO A 151 1.55 12.49 -22.07
N GLY A 152 2.46 13.32 -22.60
CA GLY A 152 3.89 13.03 -22.65
C GLY A 152 4.51 12.90 -21.25
N ILE A 153 4.22 13.83 -20.35
CA ILE A 153 4.72 13.81 -18.97
C ILE A 153 4.19 12.56 -18.24
N ASN A 154 2.88 12.32 -18.31
CA ASN A 154 2.24 11.20 -17.63
C ASN A 154 2.79 9.85 -18.10
N VAL A 155 2.85 9.61 -19.41
CA VAL A 155 3.33 8.35 -19.97
C VAL A 155 4.83 8.18 -19.72
N PHE A 156 5.64 9.23 -19.89
CA PHE A 156 7.09 9.15 -19.70
C PHE A 156 7.48 8.72 -18.28
N TRP A 157 6.93 9.39 -17.26
CA TRP A 157 7.27 9.09 -15.88
C TRP A 157 6.67 7.76 -15.41
N MET A 158 5.48 7.38 -15.86
CA MET A 158 4.90 6.06 -15.63
C MET A 158 5.81 4.95 -16.22
N VAL A 159 6.27 5.10 -17.45
CA VAL A 159 7.17 4.14 -18.11
C VAL A 159 8.49 4.00 -17.34
N ILE A 160 9.07 5.11 -16.86
CA ILE A 160 10.28 5.07 -16.02
C ILE A 160 10.05 4.23 -14.76
N VAL A 161 8.92 4.44 -14.06
CA VAL A 161 8.56 3.66 -12.86
C VAL A 161 8.49 2.16 -13.19
N VAL A 162 7.79 1.79 -14.25
CA VAL A 162 7.64 0.39 -14.65
C VAL A 162 9.00 -0.24 -15.01
N ILE A 163 9.81 0.45 -15.82
CA ILE A 163 11.11 -0.07 -16.22
C ILE A 163 12.01 -0.28 -15.00
N LEU A 164 12.13 0.72 -14.12
CA LEU A 164 13.00 0.63 -12.94
C LEU A 164 12.53 -0.47 -11.98
N GLY A 165 11.21 -0.55 -11.71
CA GLY A 165 10.64 -1.58 -10.83
C GLY A 165 10.85 -3.00 -11.36
N ILE A 166 10.56 -3.23 -12.64
CA ILE A 166 10.76 -4.55 -13.27
C ILE A 166 12.26 -4.90 -13.37
N MET A 167 13.12 -3.94 -13.65
CA MET A 167 14.60 -4.19 -13.64
C MET A 167 15.05 -4.69 -12.27
N ILE A 168 14.60 -4.07 -11.18
CA ILE A 168 14.94 -4.49 -9.82
C ILE A 168 14.45 -5.91 -9.55
N CYS A 169 13.19 -6.22 -9.87
CA CYS A 169 12.62 -7.55 -9.68
C CYS A 169 13.31 -8.61 -10.56
N SER A 170 13.80 -8.24 -11.74
CA SER A 170 14.51 -9.17 -12.63
C SER A 170 15.84 -9.67 -12.07
N LEU A 171 16.44 -8.95 -11.10
CA LEU A 171 17.69 -9.34 -10.42
C LEU A 171 17.48 -10.47 -9.39
N GLY A 172 16.24 -10.85 -9.09
CA GLY A 172 15.87 -11.86 -8.10
C GLY A 172 15.52 -11.29 -6.73
N LEU A 173 14.99 -12.16 -5.85
CA LEU A 173 14.51 -11.76 -4.53
C LEU A 173 15.64 -11.15 -3.69
N GLN A 174 16.76 -11.83 -3.53
CA GLN A 174 17.81 -11.43 -2.60
C GLN A 174 18.67 -10.27 -3.13
N ALA A 175 19.12 -10.35 -4.38
CA ALA A 175 20.04 -9.36 -4.97
C ALA A 175 19.33 -8.07 -5.40
N GLY A 176 18.09 -8.18 -5.88
CA GLY A 176 17.25 -7.07 -6.35
C GLY A 176 16.30 -6.59 -5.28
N VAL A 177 15.20 -7.31 -5.10
CA VAL A 177 14.05 -6.89 -4.32
C VAL A 177 14.41 -6.61 -2.85
N GLU A 178 14.99 -7.58 -2.13
CA GLU A 178 15.32 -7.44 -0.70
C GLU A 178 16.39 -6.35 -0.47
N ARG A 179 17.48 -6.41 -1.24
CA ARG A 179 18.62 -5.49 -1.04
C ARG A 179 18.25 -4.05 -1.33
N ILE A 180 17.56 -3.79 -2.44
CA ILE A 180 17.22 -2.43 -2.87
C ILE A 180 16.14 -1.87 -1.97
N THR A 181 15.07 -2.62 -1.68
CA THR A 181 14.01 -2.17 -0.78
C THR A 181 14.56 -1.89 0.63
N LYS A 182 15.49 -2.71 1.13
CA LYS A 182 16.11 -2.46 2.44
C LYS A 182 16.83 -1.11 2.48
N VAL A 183 17.63 -0.77 1.46
CA VAL A 183 18.32 0.53 1.38
C VAL A 183 17.32 1.67 1.25
N MET A 184 16.33 1.51 0.37
CA MET A 184 15.26 2.52 0.19
C MET A 184 14.48 2.78 1.49
N MET A 185 14.07 1.72 2.18
CA MET A 185 13.29 1.84 3.42
C MET A 185 14.08 2.49 4.55
N ILE A 186 15.36 2.16 4.71
CA ILE A 186 16.23 2.85 5.68
C ILE A 186 16.36 4.34 5.33
N GLY A 187 16.58 4.65 4.07
CA GLY A 187 16.64 6.03 3.58
C GLY A 187 15.31 6.76 3.81
N LEU A 188 14.19 6.13 3.49
CA LEU A 188 12.83 6.65 3.71
C LEU A 188 12.60 6.99 5.19
N LEU A 189 12.84 6.03 6.10
CA LEU A 189 12.66 6.25 7.54
C LEU A 189 13.56 7.37 8.07
N SER A 190 14.80 7.47 7.58
CA SER A 190 15.73 8.54 7.95
C SER A 190 15.24 9.91 7.46
N LEU A 191 14.79 10.02 6.21
CA LEU A 191 14.21 11.24 5.66
C LEU A 191 12.95 11.68 6.40
N MET A 192 12.09 10.75 6.76
CA MET A 192 10.88 11.03 7.54
C MET A 192 11.20 11.65 8.90
N ILE A 193 12.18 11.10 9.61
CA ILE A 193 12.59 11.64 10.90
C ILE A 193 13.10 13.08 10.75
N ILE A 194 13.93 13.34 9.74
CA ILE A 194 14.46 14.68 9.46
C ILE A 194 13.31 15.67 9.16
N LEU A 195 12.38 15.27 8.27
CA LEU A 195 11.24 16.11 7.88
C LEU A 195 10.26 16.33 9.06
N ALA A 196 10.02 15.30 9.89
CA ALA A 196 9.16 15.43 11.07
C ALA A 196 9.75 16.36 12.11
N ILE A 197 11.07 16.24 12.39
CA ILE A 197 11.77 17.16 13.28
C ILE A 197 11.65 18.60 12.76
N HIS A 198 11.92 18.81 11.47
CA HIS A 198 11.77 20.12 10.88
C HIS A 198 10.32 20.65 11.01
N GLY A 199 9.30 19.83 10.72
CA GLY A 199 7.89 20.19 10.83
C GLY A 199 7.48 20.67 12.23
N VAL A 200 7.95 19.97 13.27
CA VAL A 200 7.65 20.33 14.67
C VAL A 200 8.24 21.70 15.06
N PHE A 201 9.39 22.07 14.49
CA PHE A 201 10.04 23.36 14.76
C PHE A 201 9.54 24.51 13.86
N LEU A 202 8.59 24.29 12.98
CA LEU A 202 7.97 25.35 12.18
C LEU A 202 7.19 26.32 13.08
N GLU A 203 7.41 27.60 12.87
CA GLU A 203 6.66 28.67 13.56
C GLU A 203 5.16 28.56 13.18
N GLY A 204 4.27 28.48 14.17
CA GLY A 204 2.84 28.21 13.96
C GLY A 204 2.45 26.73 13.83
N GLY A 205 3.40 25.80 13.70
CA GLY A 205 3.12 24.36 13.52
C GLY A 205 2.57 23.66 14.76
N MET A 206 2.71 24.25 15.96
CA MET A 206 2.29 23.64 17.24
C MET A 206 0.78 23.38 17.29
N GLU A 207 -0.04 24.21 16.66
CA GLU A 207 -1.50 24.01 16.59
C GLU A 207 -1.85 22.76 15.75
N GLY A 208 -1.16 22.57 14.63
CA GLY A 208 -1.29 21.37 13.80
C GLY A 208 -0.86 20.11 14.54
N LEU A 209 0.23 20.19 15.32
CA LEU A 209 0.67 19.09 16.16
C LEU A 209 -0.39 18.74 17.23
N LYS A 210 -0.96 19.74 17.90
CA LYS A 210 -2.04 19.54 18.89
C LYS A 210 -3.28 18.91 18.26
N PHE A 211 -3.70 19.41 17.08
CA PHE A 211 -4.83 18.85 16.34
C PHE A 211 -4.61 17.36 16.03
N TYR A 212 -3.39 17.00 15.64
CA TYR A 212 -3.07 15.65 15.21
C TYR A 212 -2.88 14.66 16.36
N VAL A 213 -2.29 15.10 17.47
CA VAL A 213 -1.90 14.20 18.58
C VAL A 213 -2.95 14.15 19.68
N LEU A 214 -3.67 15.25 19.94
CA LEU A 214 -4.64 15.31 21.04
C LEU A 214 -6.02 14.80 20.59
N PRO A 215 -6.55 13.73 21.22
CA PRO A 215 -7.89 13.26 20.93
C PRO A 215 -8.95 14.29 21.34
N ASP A 216 -9.85 14.64 20.43
CA ASP A 216 -10.95 15.58 20.65
C ASP A 216 -12.30 14.92 20.32
N VAL A 217 -13.06 14.59 21.37
CA VAL A 217 -14.37 13.92 21.24
C VAL A 217 -15.42 14.85 20.66
N GLU A 218 -15.35 16.15 20.88
CA GLU A 218 -16.30 17.11 20.32
C GLU A 218 -16.14 17.22 18.81
N LYS A 219 -14.92 17.20 18.30
CA LYS A 219 -14.64 17.10 16.85
C LYS A 219 -15.19 15.81 16.25
N MET A 220 -15.04 14.67 16.95
CA MET A 220 -15.65 13.41 16.49
C MET A 220 -17.17 13.51 16.39
N LYS A 221 -17.83 14.16 17.36
CA LYS A 221 -19.29 14.35 17.34
C LYS A 221 -19.73 15.29 16.21
N SER A 222 -18.96 16.34 15.92
CA SER A 222 -19.28 17.29 14.84
C SER A 222 -19.19 16.68 13.45
N VAL A 223 -18.23 15.74 13.24
CA VAL A 223 -18.09 14.98 11.99
C VAL A 223 -19.14 13.87 11.88
N GLY A 224 -19.53 13.29 13.00
CA GLY A 224 -20.41 12.13 13.09
C GLY A 224 -19.66 10.87 13.52
N ILE A 225 -20.03 10.36 14.72
CA ILE A 225 -19.35 9.21 15.35
C ILE A 225 -19.29 7.99 14.42
N GLY A 226 -20.41 7.67 13.76
CA GLY A 226 -20.48 6.53 12.82
C GLY A 226 -19.54 6.69 11.63
N GLN A 227 -19.47 7.89 11.06
CA GLN A 227 -18.57 8.20 9.94
C GLN A 227 -17.10 8.03 10.35
N VAL A 228 -16.69 8.56 11.49
CA VAL A 228 -15.31 8.46 11.99
C VAL A 228 -14.94 6.99 12.22
N ILE A 229 -15.81 6.19 12.84
CA ILE A 229 -15.59 4.75 13.06
C ILE A 229 -15.39 4.02 11.73
N VAL A 230 -16.30 4.19 10.78
CA VAL A 230 -16.24 3.51 9.48
C VAL A 230 -14.99 3.94 8.69
N SER A 231 -14.66 5.24 8.70
CA SER A 231 -13.45 5.74 8.06
C SER A 231 -12.17 5.14 8.67
N ALA A 232 -12.13 4.98 10.01
CA ALA A 232 -11.01 4.37 10.72
C ALA A 232 -10.89 2.87 10.41
N MET A 233 -12.01 2.14 10.34
CA MET A 233 -12.04 0.73 9.92
C MET A 233 -11.53 0.59 8.49
N ASN A 234 -12.01 1.39 7.54
CA ASN A 234 -11.57 1.39 6.16
C ASN A 234 -10.08 1.66 6.05
N GLN A 235 -9.57 2.68 6.75
CA GLN A 235 -8.15 3.02 6.72
C GLN A 235 -7.27 1.91 7.31
N SER A 236 -7.69 1.25 8.39
CA SER A 236 -6.93 0.16 9.01
C SER A 236 -6.79 -1.08 8.11
N PHE A 237 -7.71 -1.25 7.19
CA PHE A 237 -7.71 -2.34 6.22
C PHE A 237 -6.87 -1.99 4.99
N PHE A 238 -7.04 -0.76 4.51
CA PHE A 238 -6.35 -0.26 3.33
C PHE A 238 -4.83 -0.15 3.54
N THR A 239 -4.40 0.29 4.73
CA THR A 239 -2.98 0.57 5.02
C THR A 239 -2.06 -0.63 4.86
N LEU A 240 -2.55 -1.86 5.13
CA LEU A 240 -1.76 -3.09 5.04
C LEU A 240 -1.81 -3.78 3.66
N SER A 241 -2.52 -3.22 2.67
CA SER A 241 -2.64 -3.77 1.31
C SER A 241 -3.06 -5.25 1.28
N LEU A 242 -4.02 -5.64 2.14
CA LEU A 242 -4.46 -7.03 2.32
C LEU A 242 -5.43 -7.47 1.21
N GLY A 243 -5.44 -8.76 0.91
CA GLY A 243 -6.46 -9.41 0.07
C GLY A 243 -6.04 -9.71 -1.35
N ILE A 244 -4.99 -9.07 -1.87
CA ILE A 244 -4.47 -9.31 -3.24
C ILE A 244 -3.25 -10.26 -3.27
N GLY A 245 -2.93 -10.91 -2.15
CA GLY A 245 -1.88 -11.91 -2.09
C GLY A 245 -0.45 -11.36 -2.01
N ALA A 246 -0.25 -10.04 -1.93
CA ALA A 246 1.08 -9.46 -1.79
C ALA A 246 1.77 -9.91 -0.50
N MET A 247 1.03 -10.05 0.59
CA MET A 247 1.58 -10.57 1.85
C MET A 247 1.74 -12.09 1.82
N ALA A 248 0.89 -12.82 1.07
CA ALA A 248 1.04 -14.26 0.90
C ALA A 248 2.33 -14.62 0.14
N ILE A 249 2.72 -13.84 -0.90
CA ILE A 249 3.99 -14.10 -1.58
C ILE A 249 5.17 -13.95 -0.63
N PHE A 250 5.19 -12.91 0.23
CA PHE A 250 6.26 -12.74 1.22
C PHE A 250 6.22 -13.83 2.29
N GLY A 251 5.02 -14.25 2.73
CA GLY A 251 4.85 -15.42 3.57
C GLY A 251 5.50 -16.67 2.98
N SER A 252 5.39 -16.89 1.67
CA SER A 252 5.97 -18.05 1.00
C SER A 252 7.50 -18.11 1.00
N TYR A 253 8.16 -16.97 1.23
CA TYR A 253 9.61 -16.85 1.36
C TYR A 253 10.10 -16.96 2.81
N LEU A 254 9.16 -16.96 3.80
CA LEU A 254 9.50 -17.03 5.22
C LEU A 254 9.86 -18.43 5.66
N GLU A 255 10.88 -18.52 6.51
CA GLU A 255 11.21 -19.70 7.29
C GLU A 255 10.35 -19.77 8.58
N LYS A 256 10.35 -20.93 9.26
CA LYS A 256 9.54 -21.19 10.44
C LYS A 256 10.20 -20.77 11.76
N ASN A 257 11.16 -19.87 11.73
CA ASN A 257 11.92 -19.43 12.89
C ASN A 257 11.12 -18.53 13.83
N ASN A 258 10.16 -17.77 13.29
CA ASN A 258 9.34 -16.81 14.04
C ASN A 258 7.85 -17.06 13.82
N THR A 259 7.05 -16.70 14.85
CA THR A 259 5.59 -16.78 14.77
C THR A 259 5.03 -15.72 13.83
N LEU A 260 4.00 -16.08 13.04
CA LEU A 260 3.45 -15.15 12.06
C LEU A 260 2.68 -13.98 12.69
N LEU A 261 2.03 -14.19 13.83
CA LEU A 261 1.37 -13.09 14.53
C LEU A 261 2.41 -12.05 15.00
N GLY A 262 3.57 -12.51 15.50
CA GLY A 262 4.67 -11.63 15.88
C GLY A 262 5.21 -10.82 14.69
N GLU A 263 5.41 -11.47 13.54
CA GLU A 263 5.85 -10.79 12.33
C GLU A 263 4.79 -9.80 11.80
N SER A 264 3.50 -10.15 11.87
CA SER A 264 2.39 -9.27 11.49
C SER A 264 2.34 -8.01 12.37
N VAL A 265 2.55 -8.15 13.67
CA VAL A 265 2.65 -7.01 14.60
C VAL A 265 3.84 -6.12 14.22
N ASN A 266 5.01 -6.70 13.94
CA ASN A 266 6.20 -5.93 13.55
C ASN A 266 5.98 -5.13 12.25
N VAL A 267 5.35 -5.74 11.24
CA VAL A 267 4.99 -5.05 9.98
C VAL A 267 3.98 -3.93 10.25
N ALA A 268 2.93 -4.18 11.02
CA ALA A 268 1.93 -3.18 11.38
C ALA A 268 2.52 -2.01 12.19
N VAL A 269 3.49 -2.28 13.08
CA VAL A 269 4.20 -1.24 13.84
C VAL A 269 5.03 -0.35 12.91
N LEU A 270 5.75 -0.93 11.95
CA LEU A 270 6.52 -0.16 10.96
C LEU A 270 5.61 0.68 10.06
N ASP A 271 4.52 0.10 9.59
CA ASP A 271 3.50 0.78 8.79
C ASP A 271 2.89 1.97 9.55
N THR A 272 2.48 1.73 10.79
CA THR A 272 1.94 2.74 11.70
C THR A 272 2.94 3.85 12.00
N PHE A 273 4.20 3.49 12.23
CA PHE A 273 5.26 4.48 12.46
C PHE A 273 5.37 5.46 11.28
N VAL A 274 5.31 4.94 10.05
CA VAL A 274 5.34 5.79 8.86
C VAL A 274 4.09 6.64 8.74
N ALA A 275 2.90 6.07 8.93
CA ALA A 275 1.63 6.81 8.88
C ALA A 275 1.59 7.95 9.91
N ILE A 276 1.97 7.67 11.16
CA ILE A 276 2.02 8.67 12.24
C ILE A 276 3.06 9.75 11.93
N THR A 277 4.25 9.36 11.48
CA THR A 277 5.31 10.32 11.18
C THR A 277 4.95 11.20 9.98
N ALA A 278 4.25 10.67 8.97
CA ALA A 278 3.72 11.48 7.88
C ALA A 278 2.75 12.57 8.37
N GLY A 279 1.90 12.26 9.34
CA GLY A 279 1.05 13.27 10.00
C GLY A 279 1.87 14.34 10.73
N LEU A 280 2.97 13.95 11.41
CA LEU A 280 3.87 14.92 12.07
C LEU A 280 4.61 15.84 11.08
N ILE A 281 4.74 15.44 9.82
CA ILE A 281 5.28 16.28 8.75
C ILE A 281 4.20 17.23 8.22
N ILE A 282 3.02 16.69 7.92
CA ILE A 282 2.00 17.37 7.14
C ILE A 282 1.18 18.35 7.98
N PHE A 283 0.69 17.94 9.17
CA PHE A 283 -0.19 18.80 9.96
C PHE A 283 0.49 20.07 10.49
N PRO A 284 1.71 20.03 11.06
CA PRO A 284 2.41 21.25 11.43
C PRO A 284 2.63 22.18 10.24
N ALA A 285 3.00 21.64 9.08
CA ALA A 285 3.20 22.42 7.86
C ALA A 285 1.90 23.07 7.38
N CYS A 286 0.79 22.34 7.31
CA CYS A 286 -0.51 22.88 6.91
C CYS A 286 -0.96 24.04 7.83
N PHE A 287 -0.87 23.85 9.15
CA PHE A 287 -1.31 24.88 10.11
C PHE A 287 -0.38 26.10 10.14
N ALA A 288 0.95 25.90 10.03
CA ALA A 288 1.91 27.00 9.97
C ALA A 288 1.65 27.95 8.78
N PHE A 289 1.16 27.40 7.67
CA PHE A 289 0.90 28.18 6.45
C PHE A 289 -0.60 28.40 6.16
N GLY A 290 -1.48 28.12 7.12
CA GLY A 290 -2.92 28.37 7.03
C GLY A 290 -3.64 27.55 5.95
N VAL A 291 -3.15 26.34 5.66
CA VAL A 291 -3.69 25.47 4.63
C VAL A 291 -4.52 24.35 5.25
N ASN A 292 -5.66 24.03 4.60
CA ASN A 292 -6.55 22.99 5.08
C ASN A 292 -6.02 21.59 4.74
N PRO A 293 -5.85 20.69 5.75
CA PRO A 293 -5.32 19.33 5.52
C PRO A 293 -6.32 18.35 4.89
N ASP A 294 -7.59 18.72 4.69
CA ASP A 294 -8.64 17.86 4.13
C ASP A 294 -8.81 17.97 2.60
N SER A 295 -7.82 18.52 1.89
CA SER A 295 -7.90 18.85 0.46
C SER A 295 -7.71 17.65 -0.51
N GLY A 296 -7.69 16.40 -0.05
CA GLY A 296 -7.54 15.22 -0.91
C GLY A 296 -6.22 15.16 -1.69
N PRO A 297 -6.24 14.79 -2.99
CA PRO A 297 -5.02 14.74 -3.83
C PRO A 297 -4.28 16.08 -3.94
N SER A 298 -5.00 17.19 -3.94
CA SER A 298 -4.41 18.51 -4.00
C SER A 298 -3.54 18.84 -2.78
N LEU A 299 -3.73 18.16 -1.65
CA LEU A 299 -2.86 18.29 -0.48
C LEU A 299 -1.38 18.05 -0.83
N ILE A 300 -1.07 17.00 -1.57
CA ILE A 300 0.32 16.65 -1.92
C ILE A 300 0.85 17.46 -3.09
N PHE A 301 0.05 17.65 -4.13
CA PHE A 301 0.54 18.21 -5.39
C PHE A 301 0.35 19.73 -5.53
N ILE A 302 -0.49 20.34 -4.68
CA ILE A 302 -0.72 21.78 -4.69
C ILE A 302 -0.35 22.39 -3.34
N THR A 303 -0.96 21.87 -2.25
CA THR A 303 -0.83 22.46 -0.91
C THR A 303 0.59 22.39 -0.37
N LEU A 304 1.18 21.20 -0.30
CA LEU A 304 2.54 21.05 0.22
C LEU A 304 3.62 21.74 -0.64
N PRO A 305 3.58 21.70 -1.99
CA PRO A 305 4.45 22.55 -2.79
C PRO A 305 4.35 24.04 -2.44
N ASN A 306 3.13 24.58 -2.22
CA ASN A 306 2.95 25.97 -1.77
C ASN A 306 3.61 26.23 -0.41
N VAL A 307 3.51 25.29 0.53
CA VAL A 307 4.21 25.36 1.80
C VAL A 307 5.72 25.41 1.56
N PHE A 308 6.27 24.49 0.75
CA PHE A 308 7.71 24.46 0.50
C PHE A 308 8.23 25.71 -0.20
N ILE A 309 7.56 26.25 -1.20
CA ILE A 309 8.02 27.49 -1.87
C ILE A 309 8.03 28.70 -0.93
N SER A 310 7.17 28.69 0.12
CA SER A 310 7.10 29.75 1.13
C SER A 310 8.18 29.64 2.21
N MET A 311 8.89 28.51 2.29
CA MET A 311 9.89 28.22 3.32
C MET A 311 11.30 28.62 2.87
N ILE A 312 12.15 29.02 3.84
CA ILE A 312 13.59 29.19 3.61
C ILE A 312 14.20 27.83 3.23
N GLY A 313 14.86 27.76 2.08
CA GLY A 313 15.39 26.48 1.56
C GLY A 313 14.34 25.52 1.02
N GLY A 314 13.16 26.01 0.68
CA GLY A 314 12.01 25.21 0.25
C GLY A 314 12.29 24.29 -0.92
N ARG A 315 13.20 24.65 -1.84
CA ARG A 315 13.70 23.76 -2.90
C ARG A 315 14.29 22.46 -2.32
N ILE A 316 15.08 22.56 -1.24
CA ILE A 316 15.71 21.40 -0.60
C ILE A 316 14.63 20.57 0.11
N TRP A 317 13.77 21.22 0.91
CA TRP A 317 12.71 20.53 1.65
C TRP A 317 11.70 19.84 0.73
N GLY A 318 11.28 20.50 -0.34
CA GLY A 318 10.41 19.90 -1.35
C GLY A 318 11.08 18.74 -2.07
N SER A 319 12.37 18.85 -2.43
CA SER A 319 13.13 17.75 -3.03
C SER A 319 13.21 16.54 -2.08
N LEU A 320 13.54 16.76 -0.79
CA LEU A 320 13.60 15.68 0.20
C LEU A 320 12.23 15.02 0.44
N PHE A 321 11.16 15.83 0.49
CA PHE A 321 9.81 15.33 0.66
C PHE A 321 9.37 14.46 -0.53
N PHE A 322 9.54 14.94 -1.76
CA PHE A 322 9.16 14.17 -2.95
C PHE A 322 10.10 12.99 -3.23
N LEU A 323 11.36 13.04 -2.78
CA LEU A 323 12.22 11.85 -2.75
C LEU A 323 11.65 10.79 -1.80
N PHE A 324 11.28 11.20 -0.58
CA PHE A 324 10.62 10.34 0.39
C PHE A 324 9.33 9.72 -0.18
N MET A 325 8.44 10.54 -0.78
CA MET A 325 7.21 10.08 -1.43
C MET A 325 7.47 9.09 -2.56
N SER A 326 8.48 9.37 -3.40
CA SER A 326 8.88 8.49 -4.49
C SER A 326 9.39 7.14 -3.96
N CYS A 327 10.19 7.12 -2.89
CA CYS A 327 10.66 5.89 -2.27
C CYS A 327 9.49 5.08 -1.67
N ALA A 328 8.52 5.74 -1.01
CA ALA A 328 7.34 5.09 -0.47
C ALA A 328 6.49 4.45 -1.58
N ALA A 329 6.21 5.19 -2.65
CA ALA A 329 5.49 4.65 -3.80
C ALA A 329 6.24 3.47 -4.46
N PHE A 330 7.55 3.62 -4.63
CA PHE A 330 8.37 2.66 -5.34
C PHE A 330 8.56 1.35 -4.57
N SER A 331 8.56 1.37 -3.23
CA SER A 331 8.62 0.15 -2.42
C SER A 331 7.39 -0.74 -2.63
N THR A 332 6.20 -0.16 -2.73
CA THR A 332 4.96 -0.88 -3.08
C THR A 332 5.01 -1.42 -4.52
N VAL A 333 5.48 -0.60 -5.48
CA VAL A 333 5.63 -1.04 -6.89
C VAL A 333 6.52 -2.29 -6.99
N ILE A 334 7.69 -2.30 -6.35
CA ILE A 334 8.60 -3.44 -6.33
C ILE A 334 7.92 -4.67 -5.71
N ALA A 335 7.23 -4.49 -4.59
CA ALA A 335 6.57 -5.57 -3.86
C ALA A 335 5.46 -6.23 -4.70
N VAL A 336 4.64 -5.44 -5.38
CA VAL A 336 3.55 -5.95 -6.24
C VAL A 336 4.10 -6.56 -7.53
N PHE A 337 5.13 -5.96 -8.13
CA PHE A 337 5.80 -6.57 -9.30
C PHE A 337 6.43 -7.91 -8.97
N GLU A 338 7.04 -8.06 -7.78
CA GLU A 338 7.54 -9.36 -7.32
C GLU A 338 6.42 -10.39 -7.23
N ASN A 339 5.25 -10.00 -6.68
CA ASN A 339 4.09 -10.89 -6.61
C ASN A 339 3.61 -11.32 -8.00
N ILE A 340 3.46 -10.39 -8.94
CA ILE A 340 3.06 -10.68 -10.33
C ILE A 340 4.06 -11.64 -10.99
N ILE A 341 5.36 -11.31 -10.94
CA ILE A 341 6.42 -12.12 -11.56
C ILE A 341 6.43 -13.54 -10.97
N ALA A 342 6.34 -13.67 -9.65
CA ALA A 342 6.34 -14.96 -8.99
C ALA A 342 5.10 -15.80 -9.33
N CYS A 343 3.92 -15.17 -9.46
CA CYS A 343 2.70 -15.84 -9.91
C CYS A 343 2.86 -16.36 -11.35
N ASP A 344 3.36 -15.53 -12.26
CA ASP A 344 3.52 -15.91 -13.67
C ASP A 344 4.58 -17.00 -13.86
N MET A 345 5.69 -16.94 -13.11
CA MET A 345 6.70 -18.02 -13.11
C MET A 345 6.09 -19.38 -12.77
N GLU A 346 5.19 -19.43 -11.79
CA GLU A 346 4.52 -20.67 -11.39
C GLU A 346 3.36 -21.08 -12.30
N LEU A 347 2.63 -20.11 -12.89
CA LEU A 347 1.50 -20.41 -13.79
C LEU A 347 1.95 -20.91 -15.14
N PHE A 348 2.94 -20.23 -15.73
CA PHE A 348 3.38 -20.46 -17.10
C PHE A 348 4.68 -21.26 -17.19
N GLU A 349 5.25 -21.66 -16.06
CA GLU A 349 6.51 -22.40 -15.96
C GLU A 349 7.65 -21.71 -16.72
N ILE A 350 7.72 -20.38 -16.62
CA ILE A 350 8.73 -19.54 -17.28
C ILE A 350 9.76 -19.03 -16.27
N ASP A 351 10.95 -18.70 -16.76
CA ASP A 351 12.00 -18.09 -15.95
C ASP A 351 11.68 -16.63 -15.59
N ARG A 352 12.29 -16.14 -14.50
CA ARG A 352 12.10 -14.79 -13.96
C ARG A 352 12.35 -13.69 -15.00
N LYS A 353 13.40 -13.81 -15.81
CA LYS A 353 13.75 -12.80 -16.82
C LYS A 353 12.70 -12.71 -17.92
N LYS A 354 12.14 -13.85 -18.33
CA LYS A 354 11.08 -13.90 -19.34
C LYS A 354 9.78 -13.32 -18.78
N SER A 355 9.39 -13.71 -17.55
CA SER A 355 8.24 -13.12 -16.85
C SER A 355 8.40 -11.61 -16.71
N ALA A 356 9.54 -11.12 -16.24
CA ALA A 356 9.84 -9.70 -16.10
C ALA A 356 9.68 -8.93 -17.42
N LYS A 357 10.21 -9.46 -18.55
CA LYS A 357 10.08 -8.80 -19.87
C LYS A 357 8.63 -8.74 -20.36
N ILE A 358 7.87 -9.83 -20.18
CA ILE A 358 6.45 -9.87 -20.57
C ILE A 358 5.67 -8.86 -19.75
N ASN A 359 5.85 -8.86 -18.44
CA ASN A 359 5.16 -7.96 -17.53
C ASN A 359 5.55 -6.50 -17.70
N MET A 360 6.78 -6.19 -18.06
CA MET A 360 7.18 -4.83 -18.40
C MET A 360 6.32 -4.25 -19.52
N ILE A 361 6.15 -5.00 -20.62
CA ILE A 361 5.32 -4.56 -21.75
C ILE A 361 3.85 -4.51 -21.36
N LEU A 362 3.36 -5.57 -20.72
CA LEU A 362 1.95 -5.69 -20.34
C LEU A 362 1.52 -4.58 -19.38
N ILE A 363 2.30 -4.30 -18.34
CA ILE A 363 1.96 -3.26 -17.36
C ILE A 363 2.04 -1.87 -17.99
N ILE A 364 3.04 -1.59 -18.85
CA ILE A 364 3.07 -0.32 -19.59
C ILE A 364 1.78 -0.12 -20.39
N VAL A 365 1.37 -1.14 -21.17
CA VAL A 365 0.15 -1.06 -21.99
C VAL A 365 -1.10 -0.90 -21.13
N LEU A 366 -1.22 -1.68 -20.05
CA LEU A 366 -2.36 -1.62 -19.14
C LEU A 366 -2.45 -0.31 -18.36
N SER A 367 -1.32 0.36 -18.09
CA SER A 367 -1.29 1.66 -17.38
C SER A 367 -1.57 2.86 -18.31
N LEU A 368 -1.55 2.69 -19.64
CA LEU A 368 -1.83 3.79 -20.56
C LEU A 368 -3.20 4.45 -20.35
N PRO A 369 -4.31 3.72 -20.15
CA PRO A 369 -5.61 4.34 -19.91
C PRO A 369 -5.61 5.30 -18.71
N CYS A 370 -4.97 4.91 -17.60
CA CYS A 370 -4.82 5.78 -16.43
C CYS A 370 -3.96 7.02 -16.73
N ALA A 371 -2.80 6.83 -17.33
CA ALA A 371 -1.89 7.93 -17.70
C ALA A 371 -2.51 8.92 -18.68
N LEU A 372 -3.45 8.46 -19.50
CA LEU A 372 -4.19 9.27 -20.47
C LEU A 372 -5.56 9.76 -19.95
N GLY A 373 -5.95 9.35 -18.74
CA GLY A 373 -7.26 9.60 -18.16
C GLY A 373 -7.59 11.09 -17.94
N TYR A 374 -6.58 11.90 -17.66
CA TYR A 374 -6.75 13.35 -17.43
C TYR A 374 -6.52 14.24 -18.67
N ASN A 375 -6.23 13.63 -19.81
CA ASN A 375 -5.94 14.34 -21.05
C ASN A 375 -6.69 13.75 -22.24
N VAL A 376 -6.13 12.76 -22.96
CA VAL A 376 -6.75 12.16 -24.16
C VAL A 376 -8.08 11.49 -23.84
N LEU A 377 -8.21 10.85 -22.66
CA LEU A 377 -9.40 10.14 -22.20
C LEU A 377 -10.21 10.94 -21.16
N SER A 378 -9.99 12.24 -21.01
CA SER A 378 -10.66 13.09 -20.01
C SER A 378 -12.19 13.12 -20.13
N GLY A 379 -12.75 12.79 -21.31
CA GLY A 379 -14.20 12.66 -21.51
C GLY A 379 -14.77 11.29 -21.09
N PHE A 380 -13.94 10.35 -20.64
CA PHE A 380 -14.40 9.06 -20.12
C PHE A 380 -14.57 9.13 -18.61
N GLU A 381 -15.79 9.26 -18.15
CA GLU A 381 -16.20 9.44 -16.74
C GLU A 381 -16.93 8.19 -16.20
N PRO A 382 -16.21 7.09 -15.92
CA PRO A 382 -16.81 5.77 -15.69
C PRO A 382 -17.63 5.64 -14.41
N LEU A 383 -17.40 6.52 -13.42
CA LEU A 383 -18.11 6.51 -12.13
C LEU A 383 -19.03 7.74 -11.95
N GLY A 384 -19.36 8.42 -13.04
CA GLY A 384 -20.17 9.64 -13.05
C GLY A 384 -19.34 10.90 -13.27
N ALA A 385 -20.03 12.05 -13.37
CA ALA A 385 -19.44 13.34 -13.75
C ALA A 385 -18.21 13.70 -12.89
N GLY A 386 -17.11 14.09 -13.56
CA GLY A 386 -15.84 14.46 -12.95
C GLY A 386 -14.96 13.27 -12.54
N SER A 387 -15.38 12.02 -12.75
CA SER A 387 -14.54 10.85 -12.47
C SER A 387 -13.57 10.55 -13.62
N SER A 388 -12.42 9.99 -13.27
CA SER A 388 -11.38 9.58 -14.21
C SER A 388 -11.21 8.06 -14.27
N VAL A 389 -10.35 7.59 -15.17
CA VAL A 389 -9.92 6.17 -15.23
C VAL A 389 -9.27 5.76 -13.90
N LEU A 390 -8.44 6.64 -13.31
CA LEU A 390 -7.81 6.40 -12.01
C LEU A 390 -8.83 6.12 -10.91
N ASP A 391 -9.93 6.91 -10.88
CA ASP A 391 -10.98 6.74 -9.87
C ASP A 391 -11.67 5.38 -10.01
N LEU A 392 -11.87 4.88 -11.25
CA LEU A 392 -12.42 3.55 -11.49
C LEU A 392 -11.47 2.46 -10.99
N GLU A 393 -10.19 2.54 -11.36
CA GLU A 393 -9.20 1.53 -11.01
C GLU A 393 -8.96 1.48 -9.50
N ASP A 394 -8.84 2.66 -8.85
CA ASP A 394 -8.74 2.73 -7.38
C ASP A 394 -10.01 2.21 -6.70
N PHE A 395 -11.20 2.55 -7.20
CA PHE A 395 -12.45 2.03 -6.65
C PHE A 395 -12.52 0.50 -6.73
N LEU A 396 -12.15 -0.09 -7.85
CA LEU A 396 -12.11 -1.55 -8.03
C LEU A 396 -11.16 -2.22 -7.02
N VAL A 397 -9.98 -1.65 -6.83
CA VAL A 397 -9.00 -2.18 -5.87
C VAL A 397 -9.45 -1.94 -4.44
N SER A 398 -9.69 -0.69 -4.07
CA SER A 398 -9.87 -0.28 -2.67
C SER A 398 -11.20 -0.70 -2.07
N ASN A 399 -12.27 -0.70 -2.88
CA ASN A 399 -13.63 -0.96 -2.40
C ASN A 399 -14.15 -2.37 -2.72
N ILE A 400 -13.52 -3.08 -3.69
CA ILE A 400 -13.97 -4.41 -4.10
C ILE A 400 -12.88 -5.46 -3.82
N LEU A 401 -11.71 -5.36 -4.47
CA LEU A 401 -10.73 -6.44 -4.46
C LEU A 401 -10.04 -6.63 -3.11
N LEU A 402 -9.61 -5.55 -2.45
CA LEU A 402 -8.99 -5.65 -1.12
C LEU A 402 -9.95 -6.19 -0.05
N PRO A 403 -11.18 -5.65 0.13
CA PRO A 403 -12.11 -6.17 1.13
C PRO A 403 -12.55 -7.60 0.86
N LEU A 404 -12.96 -7.92 -0.37
CA LEU A 404 -13.41 -9.27 -0.71
C LEU A 404 -12.26 -10.28 -0.67
N GLY A 405 -11.08 -9.91 -1.14
CA GLY A 405 -9.91 -10.77 -1.08
C GLY A 405 -9.51 -11.10 0.36
N SER A 406 -9.50 -10.11 1.22
CA SER A 406 -9.25 -10.28 2.64
C SER A 406 -10.29 -11.15 3.33
N LEU A 407 -11.58 -10.98 2.95
CA LEU A 407 -12.65 -11.84 3.42
C LEU A 407 -12.41 -13.30 3.00
N VAL A 408 -11.96 -13.53 1.77
CA VAL A 408 -11.64 -14.88 1.27
C VAL A 408 -10.47 -15.48 2.04
N TYR A 409 -9.36 -14.75 2.27
CA TYR A 409 -8.25 -15.23 3.11
C TYR A 409 -8.72 -15.60 4.53
N LEU A 410 -9.54 -14.75 5.14
CA LEU A 410 -10.09 -14.95 6.47
C LEU A 410 -10.98 -16.20 6.53
N LEU A 411 -11.93 -16.34 5.61
CA LEU A 411 -12.83 -17.51 5.56
C LEU A 411 -12.05 -18.80 5.28
N PHE A 412 -11.11 -18.77 4.34
CA PHE A 412 -10.26 -19.91 4.02
C PHE A 412 -9.44 -20.37 5.23
N ALA A 413 -8.81 -19.45 5.94
CA ALA A 413 -7.96 -19.75 7.08
C ALA A 413 -8.74 -20.18 8.33
N THR A 414 -10.04 -19.81 8.46
CA THR A 414 -10.77 -20.00 9.72
C THR A 414 -11.94 -20.98 9.66
N TRP A 415 -12.53 -21.22 8.48
CA TRP A 415 -13.71 -22.06 8.35
C TRP A 415 -13.34 -23.51 7.97
N ASP A 416 -14.16 -24.47 8.42
CA ASP A 416 -13.88 -25.88 8.26
C ASP A 416 -13.99 -26.39 6.80
N PHE A 417 -14.70 -25.68 5.94
CA PHE A 417 -14.74 -25.96 4.49
C PHE A 417 -13.57 -25.35 3.71
N GLY A 418 -12.75 -24.50 4.34
CA GLY A 418 -11.46 -24.04 3.85
C GLY A 418 -10.30 -24.87 4.43
N TRP A 419 -9.17 -24.18 4.69
CA TRP A 419 -8.00 -24.78 5.35
C TRP A 419 -8.27 -25.07 6.83
N GLY A 420 -8.95 -24.14 7.52
CA GLY A 420 -9.47 -24.26 8.87
C GLY A 420 -8.58 -23.69 9.97
N PHE A 421 -9.23 -23.19 11.05
CA PHE A 421 -8.57 -22.43 12.12
C PHE A 421 -7.44 -23.20 12.82
N ASP A 422 -7.62 -24.49 13.05
CA ASP A 422 -6.62 -25.28 13.79
C ASP A 422 -5.31 -25.45 12.99
N LYS A 423 -5.41 -25.63 11.66
CA LYS A 423 -4.25 -25.69 10.76
C LYS A 423 -3.58 -24.33 10.64
N TYR A 424 -4.36 -23.25 10.44
CA TYR A 424 -3.86 -21.89 10.46
C TYR A 424 -3.11 -21.59 11.76
N ARG A 425 -3.73 -21.89 12.92
CA ARG A 425 -3.13 -21.64 14.22
C ARG A 425 -1.85 -22.43 14.45
N ALA A 426 -1.82 -23.68 14.04
CA ALA A 426 -0.63 -24.53 14.12
C ALA A 426 0.53 -23.91 13.34
N GLU A 427 0.29 -23.53 12.08
CA GLU A 427 1.28 -22.88 11.23
C GLU A 427 1.71 -21.52 11.79
N ALA A 428 0.76 -20.65 12.16
CA ALA A 428 1.05 -19.30 12.65
C ALA A 428 1.86 -19.29 13.95
N ASN A 429 1.74 -20.33 14.78
CA ASN A 429 2.41 -20.47 16.07
C ASN A 429 3.77 -21.19 15.98
N GLU A 430 4.18 -21.64 14.80
CA GLU A 430 5.52 -22.19 14.61
C GLU A 430 6.59 -21.12 14.78
N GLY A 431 7.66 -21.46 15.50
CA GLY A 431 8.76 -20.53 15.81
C GLY A 431 8.60 -19.77 17.12
N VAL A 432 9.46 -18.77 17.30
CA VAL A 432 9.56 -17.95 18.51
C VAL A 432 8.80 -16.63 18.33
N GLY A 433 7.99 -16.23 19.29
CA GLY A 433 7.28 -14.94 19.30
C GLY A 433 5.86 -15.00 19.81
N ILE A 434 5.04 -13.99 19.45
CA ILE A 434 3.64 -13.86 19.87
C ILE A 434 2.80 -14.93 19.18
N LYS A 435 2.09 -15.73 19.96
CA LYS A 435 1.28 -16.84 19.46
C LYS A 435 -0.19 -16.45 19.30
N VAL A 436 -0.84 -17.01 18.29
CA VAL A 436 -2.29 -16.90 18.08
C VAL A 436 -3.01 -17.69 19.19
N PRO A 437 -3.77 -17.02 20.09
CA PRO A 437 -4.47 -17.69 21.16
C PRO A 437 -5.72 -18.43 20.66
N ALA A 438 -6.10 -19.52 21.33
CA ALA A 438 -7.26 -20.33 20.90
C ALA A 438 -8.60 -19.58 21.04
N TRP A 439 -8.71 -18.67 22.01
CA TRP A 439 -9.96 -17.97 22.33
C TRP A 439 -10.42 -17.02 21.21
N ILE A 440 -9.52 -16.54 20.34
CA ILE A 440 -9.90 -15.65 19.23
C ILE A 440 -10.69 -16.36 18.12
N ARG A 441 -10.79 -17.72 18.17
CA ARG A 441 -11.48 -18.51 17.13
C ARG A 441 -12.88 -18.00 16.83
N GLY A 442 -13.68 -17.72 17.85
CA GLY A 442 -15.05 -17.21 17.66
C GLY A 442 -15.06 -15.83 17.00
N TYR A 443 -14.14 -14.95 17.39
CA TYR A 443 -14.00 -13.62 16.82
C TYR A 443 -13.63 -13.67 15.33
N VAL A 444 -12.55 -14.36 14.96
CA VAL A 444 -12.09 -14.41 13.58
C VAL A 444 -12.99 -15.25 12.66
N LYS A 445 -13.76 -16.19 13.23
CA LYS A 445 -14.68 -17.04 12.44
C LYS A 445 -16.02 -16.36 12.15
N TYR A 446 -16.52 -15.47 13.02
CA TYR A 446 -17.88 -14.93 12.91
C TYR A 446 -17.91 -13.38 12.91
N ILE A 447 -17.24 -12.73 13.85
CA ILE A 447 -17.34 -11.26 14.00
C ILE A 447 -16.54 -10.54 12.94
N LEU A 448 -15.27 -10.90 12.76
CA LEU A 448 -14.38 -10.25 11.81
C LEU A 448 -14.88 -10.35 10.35
N PRO A 449 -15.40 -11.50 9.86
CA PRO A 449 -15.99 -11.56 8.52
C PRO A 449 -17.18 -10.60 8.34
N LEU A 450 -18.04 -10.45 9.36
CA LEU A 450 -19.17 -9.53 9.31
C LEU A 450 -18.69 -8.07 9.27
N MET A 451 -17.64 -7.73 10.00
CA MET A 451 -17.06 -6.39 9.95
C MET A 451 -16.52 -6.06 8.55
N ILE A 452 -15.77 -6.99 7.93
CA ILE A 452 -15.23 -6.80 6.58
C ILE A 452 -16.36 -6.72 5.55
N LEU A 453 -17.36 -7.59 5.65
CA LEU A 453 -18.53 -7.54 4.77
C LEU A 453 -19.29 -6.22 4.91
N GLY A 454 -19.43 -5.72 6.13
CA GLY A 454 -20.02 -4.40 6.40
C GLY A 454 -19.28 -3.26 5.72
N LEU A 455 -17.93 -3.28 5.76
CA LEU A 455 -17.09 -2.30 5.06
C LEU A 455 -17.25 -2.38 3.54
N PHE A 456 -17.28 -3.59 2.99
CA PHE A 456 -17.50 -3.80 1.56
C PHE A 456 -18.85 -3.24 1.11
N VAL A 457 -19.94 -3.58 1.81
CA VAL A 457 -21.29 -3.10 1.50
C VAL A 457 -21.39 -1.57 1.64
N GLN A 458 -20.80 -1.02 2.70
CA GLN A 458 -20.77 0.43 2.92
C GLN A 458 -19.98 1.16 1.83
N GLY A 459 -18.84 0.63 1.37
CA GLY A 459 -18.06 1.23 0.28
C GLY A 459 -18.85 1.31 -1.04
N ILE A 460 -19.61 0.26 -1.36
CA ILE A 460 -20.52 0.26 -2.51
C ILE A 460 -21.68 1.24 -2.31
N TRP A 461 -22.29 1.23 -1.11
CA TRP A 461 -23.44 2.08 -0.81
C TRP A 461 -23.11 3.57 -0.94
N VAL A 462 -22.01 4.01 -0.33
CA VAL A 462 -21.60 5.44 -0.38
C VAL A 462 -21.30 5.89 -1.81
N LYS A 463 -20.75 5.00 -2.65
CA LYS A 463 -20.37 5.38 -4.01
C LYS A 463 -21.58 5.52 -4.94
N PHE A 464 -22.62 4.68 -4.78
CA PHE A 464 -23.71 4.59 -5.77
C PHE A 464 -25.08 5.03 -5.25
N PHE A 465 -25.27 5.19 -3.93
CA PHE A 465 -26.58 5.43 -3.32
C PHE A 465 -26.62 6.58 -2.30
N ALA A 466 -25.47 7.10 -1.86
CA ALA A 466 -25.36 8.27 -0.99
C ALA A 466 -24.93 9.51 -1.78
#